data_d7ef4182d7b3e7eb9b71525834c16421
#
_entry.id   d7ef4182d7b3e7eb9b71525834c16421
#
_cell.length_a   1.000
_cell.length_b   1.000
_cell.length_c   1.000
_cell.angle_alpha   90.00
_cell.angle_beta   90.00
_cell.angle_gamma   90.00
#
_symmetry.space_group_name_H-M   'P 1'
#
loop_
_entity.id
_entity.type
_entity.pdbx_description
1 polymer ?
#
loop_
_entity_poly.entity_id
_entity_poly.type
_entity_poly.pdbx_seq_one_letter_code
_entity_poly.pdbx_strand_id
1 'polypeptide(L)'
;MLRELKSAHGHEMEKRKALTVEQERIFLEYLRNSPRYNHWYPVFYIMANTGMRVGEITGLRWCDVDFKTGLINVNHTLVYYNHRDEHGCYFSINTPKTKAGIREIPMTEGVVEAFKMEKEYQEENNIISISHIEGYSDFIFVNRFGEVQHQGTLNKALRRIMRDCNGEILENNDIDDEPVLLPCFSCHVLRHTFATRMCESGLNVKVVQSVLGHADVTTTLQIYVTVSNEMKKREILTYSNYIRTGERQVQNI
;
A
#
# COMPACT_ATOMS: atom_id res chain seq x y z
N MET A 1 10.30 43.97 -2.35
CA MET A 1 10.83 43.37 -3.58
C MET A 1 11.41 41.96 -3.47
N LEU A 2 11.41 41.29 -2.33
CA LEU A 2 11.83 39.88 -2.13
C LEU A 2 10.68 38.93 -1.74
N ARG A 3 9.44 39.42 -1.68
CA ARG A 3 8.23 38.59 -1.35
C ARG A 3 7.43 38.18 -2.59
N GLU A 4 7.64 38.81 -3.73
CA GLU A 4 6.86 38.54 -4.96
C GLU A 4 7.48 37.45 -5.86
N LEU A 5 8.73 37.03 -5.62
CA LEU A 5 9.41 35.99 -6.40
C LEU A 5 9.13 34.54 -5.93
N LYS A 6 8.35 34.35 -4.86
CA LYS A 6 7.98 33.00 -4.36
C LYS A 6 6.63 32.48 -4.85
N SER A 7 5.85 33.26 -5.58
CA SER A 7 4.54 32.87 -6.09
C SER A 7 4.52 32.39 -7.55
N ALA A 8 5.65 32.44 -8.25
CA ALA A 8 5.73 32.10 -9.68
C ALA A 8 6.22 30.67 -9.99
N HIS A 9 6.53 29.86 -8.97
CA HIS A 9 6.73 28.43 -9.16
C HIS A 9 5.47 27.71 -8.67
N GLY A 10 4.42 27.76 -9.48
CA GLY A 10 3.37 26.75 -9.46
C GLY A 10 4.04 25.40 -9.74
N HIS A 11 4.50 24.71 -8.70
CA HIS A 11 4.67 23.28 -8.78
C HIS A 11 3.26 22.73 -9.04
N GLU A 12 2.92 22.48 -10.31
CA GLU A 12 1.95 21.43 -10.60
C GLU A 12 2.46 20.21 -9.83
N MET A 13 1.76 19.87 -8.76
CA MET A 13 2.06 18.64 -8.04
C MET A 13 1.88 17.54 -9.07
N GLU A 14 3.00 16.95 -9.53
CA GLU A 14 2.96 15.79 -10.42
C GLU A 14 1.93 14.81 -9.85
N LYS A 15 0.87 14.56 -10.61
CA LYS A 15 -0.17 13.63 -10.19
C LYS A 15 0.53 12.32 -9.88
N ARG A 16 0.43 11.87 -8.64
CA ARG A 16 1.02 10.61 -8.19
C ARG A 16 0.52 9.51 -9.11
N LYS A 17 1.41 8.96 -9.94
CA LYS A 17 1.08 7.87 -10.85
C LYS A 17 1.14 6.55 -10.09
N ALA A 18 0.17 5.67 -10.34
CA ALA A 18 0.26 4.28 -9.93
C ALA A 18 1.44 3.60 -10.64
N LEU A 19 2.03 2.61 -10.02
CA LEU A 19 3.00 1.75 -10.71
C LEU A 19 2.30 1.03 -11.87
N THR A 20 3.03 0.77 -12.95
CA THR A 20 2.53 -0.15 -13.97
C THR A 20 2.47 -1.57 -13.40
N VAL A 21 1.73 -2.47 -14.05
CA VAL A 21 1.66 -3.88 -13.63
C VAL A 21 3.06 -4.50 -13.61
N GLU A 22 3.87 -4.17 -14.59
CA GLU A 22 5.24 -4.67 -14.71
C GLU A 22 6.16 -4.12 -13.61
N GLN A 23 6.07 -2.82 -13.31
CA GLN A 23 6.84 -2.22 -12.21
C GLN A 23 6.48 -2.80 -10.85
N GLU A 24 5.18 -3.04 -10.60
CA GLU A 24 4.71 -3.67 -9.38
C GLU A 24 5.23 -5.11 -9.26
N ARG A 25 5.18 -5.88 -10.36
CA ARG A 25 5.72 -7.25 -10.44
C ARG A 25 7.22 -7.27 -10.15
N ILE A 26 8.01 -6.45 -10.84
CA ILE A 26 9.46 -6.32 -10.63
C ILE A 26 9.78 -6.01 -9.17
N PHE A 27 9.07 -5.04 -8.58
CA PHE A 27 9.29 -4.63 -7.20
C PHE A 27 9.04 -5.78 -6.21
N LEU A 28 7.91 -6.47 -6.33
CA LEU A 28 7.54 -7.55 -5.42
C LEU A 28 8.42 -8.79 -5.60
N GLU A 29 8.76 -9.15 -6.85
CA GLU A 29 9.68 -10.26 -7.15
C GLU A 29 11.09 -9.97 -6.62
N TYR A 30 11.59 -8.75 -6.83
CA TYR A 30 12.89 -8.35 -6.29
C TYR A 30 12.93 -8.48 -4.76
N LEU A 31 11.90 -8.00 -4.07
CA LEU A 31 11.80 -8.14 -2.62
C LEU A 31 11.79 -9.61 -2.18
N ARG A 32 10.98 -10.43 -2.83
CA ARG A 32 10.82 -11.85 -2.46
C ARG A 32 12.13 -12.63 -2.60
N ASN A 33 12.89 -12.34 -3.64
CA ASN A 33 14.09 -13.10 -4.02
C ASN A 33 15.40 -12.51 -3.47
N SER A 34 15.40 -11.27 -2.99
CA SER A 34 16.59 -10.61 -2.49
C SER A 34 16.97 -11.12 -1.09
N PRO A 35 18.15 -11.73 -0.89
CA PRO A 35 18.60 -12.14 0.45
C PRO A 35 18.74 -10.96 1.42
N ARG A 36 18.93 -9.76 0.87
CA ARG A 36 19.11 -8.53 1.66
C ARG A 36 17.78 -7.88 2.05
N TYR A 37 16.74 -8.03 1.24
CA TYR A 37 15.50 -7.28 1.37
C TYR A 37 14.26 -8.13 1.58
N ASN A 38 14.36 -9.47 1.57
CA ASN A 38 13.21 -10.38 1.70
C ASN A 38 12.41 -10.17 3.00
N HIS A 39 13.06 -9.72 4.09
CA HIS A 39 12.39 -9.37 5.34
C HIS A 39 11.44 -8.13 5.21
N TRP A 40 11.57 -7.34 4.13
CA TRP A 40 10.63 -6.27 3.80
C TRP A 40 9.48 -6.73 2.91
N TYR A 41 9.56 -7.94 2.35
CA TYR A 41 8.53 -8.46 1.45
C TYR A 41 7.15 -8.51 2.12
N PRO A 42 6.96 -9.05 3.33
CA PRO A 42 5.64 -9.15 3.94
C PRO A 42 4.95 -7.79 4.07
N VAL A 43 5.61 -6.79 4.64
CA VAL A 43 5.00 -5.47 4.86
C VAL A 43 4.63 -4.77 3.56
N PHE A 44 5.50 -4.80 2.55
CA PHE A 44 5.21 -4.12 1.27
C PHE A 44 4.22 -4.90 0.41
N TYR A 45 4.25 -6.23 0.45
CA TYR A 45 3.26 -7.06 -0.23
C TYR A 45 1.86 -6.82 0.34
N ILE A 46 1.72 -6.82 1.67
CA ILE A 46 0.44 -6.54 2.32
C ILE A 46 -0.05 -5.13 1.98
N MET A 47 0.84 -4.12 1.99
CA MET A 47 0.47 -2.77 1.57
C MET A 47 -0.02 -2.70 0.12
N ALA A 48 0.67 -3.38 -0.79
CA ALA A 48 0.32 -3.41 -2.22
C ALA A 48 -1.01 -4.15 -2.49
N ASN A 49 -1.38 -5.12 -1.63
CA ASN A 49 -2.56 -5.98 -1.85
C ASN A 49 -3.74 -5.70 -0.90
N THR A 50 -3.63 -4.71 -0.01
CA THR A 50 -4.72 -4.28 0.88
C THR A 50 -5.03 -2.79 0.78
N GLY A 51 -4.12 -2.02 0.22
CA GLY A 51 -4.23 -0.57 0.14
C GLY A 51 -4.27 0.13 1.50
N MET A 52 -3.83 -0.50 2.58
CA MET A 52 -3.75 0.12 3.90
C MET A 52 -2.85 1.36 3.88
N ARG A 53 -3.20 2.36 4.70
CA ARG A 53 -2.32 3.51 4.92
C ARG A 53 -1.08 3.08 5.70
N VAL A 54 0.03 3.77 5.48
CA VAL A 54 1.29 3.42 6.15
C VAL A 54 1.16 3.38 7.68
N GLY A 55 0.42 4.30 8.30
CA GLY A 55 0.19 4.28 9.73
C GLY A 55 -0.78 3.18 10.20
N GLU A 56 -1.69 2.72 9.33
CA GLU A 56 -2.55 1.57 9.61
C GLU A 56 -1.72 0.27 9.61
N ILE A 57 -0.80 0.11 8.64
CA ILE A 57 0.06 -1.07 8.56
C ILE A 57 1.11 -1.10 9.68
N THR A 58 1.76 0.04 9.97
CA THR A 58 2.76 0.10 11.05
C THR A 58 2.15 -0.01 12.45
N GLY A 59 0.87 0.32 12.59
CA GLY A 59 0.11 0.14 13.82
C GLY A 59 -0.59 -1.21 13.95
N LEU A 60 -0.57 -2.06 12.92
CA LEU A 60 -1.30 -3.33 12.92
C LEU A 60 -0.73 -4.30 13.96
N ARG A 61 -1.62 -4.97 14.68
CA ARG A 61 -1.29 -5.93 15.74
C ARG A 61 -1.74 -7.34 15.34
N TRP A 62 -1.13 -8.36 15.93
CA TRP A 62 -1.54 -9.75 15.66
C TRP A 62 -3.01 -10.03 16.01
N CYS A 63 -3.56 -9.37 17.03
CA CYS A 63 -4.97 -9.48 17.39
C CYS A 63 -5.94 -8.81 16.40
N ASP A 64 -5.44 -7.96 15.49
CA ASP A 64 -6.24 -7.31 14.45
C ASP A 64 -6.36 -8.18 13.17
N VAL A 65 -5.66 -9.33 13.11
CA VAL A 65 -5.65 -10.26 11.97
C VAL A 65 -6.34 -11.57 12.35
N ASP A 66 -7.49 -11.82 11.78
CA ASP A 66 -8.22 -13.07 12.00
C ASP A 66 -7.99 -14.05 10.83
N PHE A 67 -7.11 -15.01 11.03
CA PHE A 67 -6.82 -16.07 10.05
C PHE A 67 -7.97 -17.05 9.84
N LYS A 68 -8.95 -17.13 10.75
CA LYS A 68 -10.10 -18.04 10.60
C LYS A 68 -11.15 -17.47 9.66
N THR A 69 -11.42 -16.17 9.81
CA THR A 69 -12.38 -15.46 8.94
C THR A 69 -11.71 -14.86 7.71
N GLY A 70 -10.39 -14.78 7.67
CA GLY A 70 -9.64 -14.17 6.59
C GLY A 70 -9.79 -12.65 6.54
N LEU A 71 -9.92 -11.98 7.70
CA LEU A 71 -10.18 -10.56 7.79
C LEU A 71 -9.09 -9.82 8.55
N ILE A 72 -8.75 -8.61 8.09
CA ILE A 72 -7.92 -7.63 8.81
C ILE A 72 -8.84 -6.55 9.35
N ASN A 73 -8.82 -6.32 10.66
CA ASN A 73 -9.58 -5.25 11.31
C ASN A 73 -8.75 -3.97 11.41
N VAL A 74 -9.06 -2.98 10.59
CA VAL A 74 -8.41 -1.67 10.60
C VAL A 74 -9.23 -0.72 11.47
N ASN A 75 -8.76 -0.47 12.68
CA ASN A 75 -9.48 0.31 13.70
C ASN A 75 -8.66 1.45 14.32
N HIS A 76 -7.38 1.57 13.99
CA HIS A 76 -6.49 2.61 14.49
C HIS A 76 -5.34 2.89 13.52
N THR A 77 -4.56 3.91 13.84
CA THR A 77 -3.39 4.34 13.04
C THR A 77 -2.27 4.74 13.99
N LEU A 78 -1.09 4.14 13.82
CA LEU A 78 0.13 4.58 14.49
C LEU A 78 0.68 5.80 13.77
N VAL A 79 0.98 6.86 14.52
CA VAL A 79 1.56 8.09 14.01
C VAL A 79 2.82 8.46 14.79
N TYR A 80 3.76 9.11 14.12
CA TYR A 80 4.98 9.65 14.71
C TYR A 80 5.18 11.06 14.21
N TYR A 81 5.04 12.02 15.09
CA TYR A 81 5.18 13.45 14.76
C TYR A 81 5.61 14.26 15.98
N ASN A 82 6.02 15.50 15.75
CA ASN A 82 6.34 16.43 16.81
C ASN A 82 5.04 17.00 17.43
N HIS A 83 4.77 16.62 18.68
CA HIS A 83 3.58 17.04 19.42
C HIS A 83 3.66 18.49 19.89
N ARG A 84 4.83 19.16 19.68
CA ARG A 84 5.10 20.56 20.09
C ARG A 84 5.01 20.77 21.60
N ASP A 85 5.30 19.74 22.36
CA ASP A 85 5.49 19.72 23.80
C ASP A 85 6.97 19.51 24.16
N GLU A 86 7.28 19.37 25.45
CA GLU A 86 8.64 19.14 25.93
C GLU A 86 9.26 17.80 25.50
N HIS A 87 8.44 16.82 25.11
CA HIS A 87 8.87 15.49 24.68
C HIS A 87 9.18 15.43 23.16
N GLY A 88 8.76 16.42 22.38
CA GLY A 88 9.08 16.53 20.95
C GLY A 88 8.37 15.48 20.08
N CYS A 89 9.15 14.63 19.40
CA CYS A 89 8.62 13.59 18.50
C CYS A 89 8.45 12.27 19.23
N TYR A 90 7.24 11.73 19.25
CA TYR A 90 6.94 10.41 19.79
C TYR A 90 5.77 9.74 19.06
N PHE A 91 5.60 8.45 19.33
CA PHE A 91 4.49 7.67 18.79
C PHE A 91 3.21 7.91 19.57
N SER A 92 2.10 7.96 18.85
CA SER A 92 0.75 7.97 19.43
C SER A 92 -0.21 7.18 18.54
N ILE A 93 -1.36 6.82 19.10
CA ILE A 93 -2.41 6.09 18.39
C ILE A 93 -3.54 7.08 18.06
N ASN A 94 -3.89 7.16 16.78
CA ASN A 94 -5.07 7.87 16.36
C ASN A 94 -6.18 6.86 16.00
N THR A 95 -7.33 7.01 16.66
CA THR A 95 -8.54 6.29 16.26
C THR A 95 -9.26 7.06 15.15
N PRO A 96 -9.86 6.36 14.17
CA PRO A 96 -10.56 7.02 13.08
C PRO A 96 -11.70 7.91 13.58
N LYS A 97 -11.75 9.16 13.11
CA LYS A 97 -12.81 10.13 13.43
C LYS A 97 -14.17 9.78 12.82
N THR A 98 -14.20 8.90 11.84
CA THR A 98 -15.40 8.50 11.10
C THR A 98 -15.56 6.98 11.08
N LYS A 99 -16.80 6.49 11.01
CA LYS A 99 -17.10 5.06 10.88
C LYS A 99 -16.44 4.44 9.64
N ALA A 100 -16.27 5.19 8.56
CA ALA A 100 -15.60 4.71 7.34
C ALA A 100 -14.09 4.41 7.54
N GLY A 101 -13.48 4.98 8.57
CA GLY A 101 -12.08 4.68 8.92
C GLY A 101 -11.92 3.34 9.65
N ILE A 102 -12.99 2.83 10.29
CA ILE A 102 -13.02 1.50 10.90
C ILE A 102 -13.61 0.55 9.84
N ARG A 103 -12.83 -0.43 9.42
CA ARG A 103 -13.22 -1.35 8.37
C ARG A 103 -12.51 -2.68 8.48
N GLU A 104 -13.12 -3.69 7.90
CA GLU A 104 -12.53 -5.00 7.69
C GLU A 104 -12.07 -5.13 6.25
N ILE A 105 -10.87 -5.66 6.04
CA ILE A 105 -10.29 -5.91 4.72
C ILE A 105 -10.15 -7.42 4.56
N PRO A 106 -10.83 -8.04 3.57
CA PRO A 106 -10.64 -9.45 3.27
C PRO A 106 -9.21 -9.72 2.79
N MET A 107 -8.60 -10.79 3.29
CA MET A 107 -7.27 -11.23 2.89
C MET A 107 -7.37 -12.17 1.68
N THR A 108 -6.53 -11.93 0.69
CA THR A 108 -6.22 -12.94 -0.34
C THR A 108 -5.26 -13.98 0.23
N GLU A 109 -5.16 -15.14 -0.42
CA GLU A 109 -4.22 -16.21 -0.01
C GLU A 109 -2.78 -15.67 0.10
N GLY A 110 -2.34 -14.85 -0.85
CA GLY A 110 -1.00 -14.25 -0.80
C GLY A 110 -0.80 -13.29 0.38
N VAL A 111 -1.85 -12.58 0.82
CA VAL A 111 -1.78 -11.72 2.03
C VAL A 111 -1.66 -12.59 3.28
N VAL A 112 -2.41 -13.69 3.35
CA VAL A 112 -2.30 -14.67 4.46
C VAL A 112 -0.90 -15.26 4.51
N GLU A 113 -0.33 -15.64 3.36
CA GLU A 113 1.04 -16.16 3.27
C GLU A 113 2.07 -15.12 3.72
N ALA A 114 1.92 -13.86 3.30
CA ALA A 114 2.82 -12.79 3.71
C ALA A 114 2.81 -12.57 5.25
N PHE A 115 1.64 -12.67 5.90
CA PHE A 115 1.58 -12.62 7.38
C PHE A 115 2.26 -13.83 8.02
N LYS A 116 2.13 -15.04 7.45
CA LYS A 116 2.84 -16.22 7.95
C LYS A 116 4.34 -16.07 7.82
N MET A 117 4.83 -15.56 6.67
CA MET A 117 6.25 -15.27 6.46
C MET A 117 6.79 -14.28 7.49
N GLU A 118 6.03 -13.21 7.80
CA GLU A 118 6.42 -12.26 8.86
C GLU A 118 6.52 -12.94 10.22
N LYS A 119 5.55 -13.81 10.54
CA LYS A 119 5.55 -14.53 11.82
C LYS A 119 6.74 -15.49 11.93
N GLU A 120 7.00 -16.27 10.89
CA GLU A 120 8.14 -17.18 10.80
C GLU A 120 9.47 -16.41 10.94
N TYR A 121 9.62 -15.28 10.24
CA TYR A 121 10.79 -14.43 10.35
C TYR A 121 11.01 -13.92 11.78
N GLN A 122 9.94 -13.50 12.48
CA GLN A 122 10.04 -13.06 13.87
C GLN A 122 10.44 -14.23 14.80
N GLU A 123 9.87 -15.40 14.63
CA GLU A 123 10.17 -16.61 15.40
C GLU A 123 11.64 -17.05 15.20
N GLU A 124 12.10 -17.14 13.95
CA GLU A 124 13.49 -17.53 13.61
C GLU A 124 14.53 -16.56 14.16
N ASN A 125 14.20 -15.26 14.20
CA ASN A 125 15.14 -14.22 14.66
C ASN A 125 14.91 -13.80 16.11
N ASN A 126 14.01 -14.47 16.86
CA ASN A 126 13.64 -14.16 18.23
C ASN A 126 13.19 -12.69 18.42
N ILE A 127 12.45 -12.15 17.45
CA ILE A 127 11.94 -10.78 17.49
C ILE A 127 10.58 -10.79 18.19
N ILE A 128 10.50 -10.08 19.31
CA ILE A 128 9.26 -9.90 20.08
C ILE A 128 8.96 -8.40 20.12
N SER A 129 7.71 -8.03 19.85
CA SER A 129 7.27 -6.64 19.98
C SER A 129 7.35 -6.18 21.43
N ILE A 130 8.19 -5.16 21.69
CA ILE A 130 8.38 -4.59 23.03
C ILE A 130 7.68 -3.22 23.19
N SER A 131 7.12 -2.68 22.10
CA SER A 131 6.48 -1.37 22.14
C SER A 131 5.12 -1.41 22.80
N HIS A 132 4.90 -0.49 23.75
CA HIS A 132 3.60 -0.24 24.38
C HIS A 132 3.25 1.23 24.18
N ILE A 133 2.19 1.51 23.40
CA ILE A 133 1.80 2.88 23.03
C ILE A 133 0.31 3.05 23.31
N GLU A 134 -0.03 3.88 24.29
CA GLU A 134 -1.42 4.22 24.68
C GLU A 134 -2.31 2.96 24.86
N GLY A 135 -1.76 1.90 25.49
CA GLY A 135 -2.47 0.63 25.74
C GLY A 135 -2.45 -0.36 24.57
N TYR A 136 -1.84 0.00 23.46
CA TYR A 136 -1.63 -0.90 22.30
C TYR A 136 -0.26 -1.57 22.41
N SER A 137 -0.21 -2.86 22.15
CA SER A 137 0.99 -3.70 22.15
C SER A 137 0.88 -4.80 21.10
N ASP A 138 1.90 -5.64 20.97
CA ASP A 138 1.93 -6.79 20.07
C ASP A 138 1.81 -6.39 18.59
N PHE A 139 2.55 -5.32 18.21
CA PHE A 139 2.60 -4.83 16.85
C PHE A 139 3.31 -5.82 15.93
N ILE A 140 2.78 -5.99 14.70
CA ILE A 140 3.32 -6.95 13.74
C ILE A 140 4.64 -6.45 13.14
N PHE A 141 4.65 -5.24 12.57
CA PHE A 141 5.80 -4.73 11.80
C PHE A 141 6.73 -3.92 12.70
N VAL A 142 7.62 -4.63 13.37
CA VAL A 142 8.63 -4.07 14.26
C VAL A 142 10.04 -4.17 13.65
N ASN A 143 10.98 -3.42 14.19
CA ASN A 143 12.39 -3.56 13.82
C ASN A 143 13.02 -4.79 14.52
N ARG A 144 14.29 -5.09 14.19
CA ARG A 144 15.03 -6.22 14.78
C ARG A 144 15.17 -6.17 16.31
N PHE A 145 14.84 -5.05 16.93
CA PHE A 145 14.86 -4.88 18.39
C PHE A 145 13.46 -4.96 19.00
N GLY A 146 12.43 -5.25 18.21
CA GLY A 146 11.03 -5.32 18.66
C GLY A 146 10.32 -3.96 18.80
N GLU A 147 10.92 -2.88 18.30
CA GLU A 147 10.31 -1.54 18.36
C GLU A 147 9.50 -1.25 17.11
N VAL A 148 8.37 -0.55 17.28
CA VAL A 148 7.53 -0.11 16.17
C VAL A 148 8.29 0.78 15.18
N GLN A 149 7.87 0.73 13.93
CA GLN A 149 8.43 1.53 12.86
C GLN A 149 7.47 2.63 12.44
N HIS A 150 8.00 3.72 11.91
CA HIS A 150 7.20 4.82 11.38
C HIS A 150 7.36 4.96 9.87
N GLN A 151 6.48 5.75 9.25
CA GLN A 151 6.45 6.00 7.81
C GLN A 151 7.83 6.37 7.22
N GLY A 152 8.63 7.14 7.97
CA GLY A 152 9.95 7.56 7.51
C GLY A 152 10.92 6.38 7.33
N THR A 153 10.83 5.37 8.20
CA THR A 153 11.65 4.15 8.13
C THR A 153 11.28 3.33 6.89
N LEU A 154 9.98 3.08 6.67
CA LEU A 154 9.52 2.34 5.49
C LEU A 154 9.90 3.07 4.18
N ASN A 155 9.71 4.38 4.12
CA ASN A 155 10.08 5.15 2.93
C ASN A 155 11.61 5.21 2.70
N LYS A 156 12.44 5.15 3.77
CA LYS A 156 13.89 5.01 3.63
C LYS A 156 14.26 3.62 3.08
N ALA A 157 13.59 2.56 3.56
CA ALA A 157 13.77 1.21 3.03
C ALA A 157 13.39 1.16 1.54
N LEU A 158 12.22 1.66 1.15
CA LEU A 158 11.78 1.73 -0.25
C LEU A 158 12.82 2.39 -1.16
N ARG A 159 13.36 3.56 -0.77
CA ARG A 159 14.37 4.25 -1.58
C ARG A 159 15.63 3.41 -1.81
N ARG A 160 16.08 2.68 -0.78
CA ARG A 160 17.26 1.79 -0.92
C ARG A 160 16.94 0.60 -1.82
N ILE A 161 15.80 -0.02 -1.62
CA ILE A 161 15.32 -1.17 -2.40
C ILE A 161 15.21 -0.80 -3.88
N MET A 162 14.54 0.31 -4.20
CA MET A 162 14.39 0.77 -5.59
C MET A 162 15.73 1.08 -6.26
N ARG A 163 16.65 1.73 -5.53
CA ARG A 163 17.99 2.03 -6.06
C ARG A 163 18.75 0.76 -6.36
N ASP A 164 18.77 -0.19 -5.44
CA ASP A 164 19.54 -1.42 -5.58
C ASP A 164 18.90 -2.35 -6.64
N CYS A 165 17.56 -2.44 -6.68
CA CYS A 165 16.82 -3.13 -7.74
C CYS A 165 17.14 -2.57 -9.13
N ASN A 166 17.05 -1.25 -9.30
CA ASN A 166 17.37 -0.62 -10.58
C ASN A 166 18.84 -0.80 -10.96
N GLY A 167 19.76 -0.79 -9.97
CA GLY A 167 21.18 -1.08 -10.19
C GLY A 167 21.39 -2.48 -10.76
N GLU A 168 20.79 -3.50 -10.14
CA GLU A 168 20.87 -4.89 -10.59
C GLU A 168 20.23 -5.09 -11.96
N ILE A 169 19.11 -4.42 -12.25
CA ILE A 169 18.49 -4.47 -13.57
C ILE A 169 19.44 -3.91 -14.64
N LEU A 170 20.06 -2.76 -14.40
CA LEU A 170 20.98 -2.13 -15.36
C LEU A 170 22.27 -2.91 -15.55
N GLU A 171 22.78 -3.57 -14.51
CA GLU A 171 23.96 -4.41 -14.59
C GLU A 171 23.74 -5.71 -15.38
N ASN A 172 22.51 -6.24 -15.36
CA ASN A 172 22.17 -7.51 -16.01
C ASN A 172 21.44 -7.30 -17.36
N ASN A 173 21.22 -6.07 -17.81
CA ASN A 173 20.51 -5.78 -19.05
C ASN A 173 21.45 -5.83 -20.26
N ASP A 174 21.01 -6.46 -21.34
CA ASP A 174 21.70 -6.42 -22.62
C ASP A 174 21.62 -5.01 -23.23
N ILE A 175 22.68 -4.62 -23.96
CA ILE A 175 22.86 -3.24 -24.48
C ILE A 175 21.72 -2.81 -25.42
N ASP A 176 21.02 -3.75 -26.03
CA ASP A 176 19.99 -3.51 -27.05
C ASP A 176 18.56 -3.44 -26.49
N ASP A 177 18.33 -3.77 -25.18
CA ASP A 177 17.01 -3.75 -24.55
C ASP A 177 16.82 -2.52 -23.67
N GLU A 178 15.65 -1.87 -23.74
CA GLU A 178 15.26 -0.79 -22.82
C GLU A 178 14.62 -1.39 -21.55
N PRO A 179 15.33 -1.42 -20.41
CA PRO A 179 14.84 -2.07 -19.21
C PRO A 179 13.71 -1.27 -18.53
N VAL A 180 12.75 -1.98 -17.97
CA VAL A 180 11.73 -1.37 -17.13
C VAL A 180 12.32 -1.09 -15.76
N LEU A 181 12.50 0.19 -15.44
CA LEU A 181 13.01 0.65 -14.16
C LEU A 181 11.88 1.04 -13.19
N LEU A 182 12.13 0.88 -11.91
CA LEU A 182 11.24 1.36 -10.85
C LEU A 182 11.36 2.90 -10.72
N PRO A 183 10.24 3.64 -10.78
CA PRO A 183 10.26 5.07 -10.48
C PRO A 183 10.54 5.29 -8.98
N CYS A 184 10.93 6.50 -8.61
CA CYS A 184 11.00 6.84 -7.19
C CYS A 184 9.58 6.99 -6.62
N PHE A 185 9.19 6.11 -5.68
CA PHE A 185 7.86 6.14 -5.07
C PHE A 185 7.90 5.99 -3.54
N SER A 186 6.79 6.31 -2.90
CA SER A 186 6.59 6.19 -1.46
C SER A 186 5.52 5.15 -1.13
N CYS A 187 5.40 4.76 0.15
CA CYS A 187 4.35 3.87 0.64
C CYS A 187 2.93 4.27 0.17
N HIS A 188 2.69 5.58 0.01
CA HIS A 188 1.38 6.05 -0.45
C HIS A 188 1.08 5.65 -1.92
N VAL A 189 2.12 5.52 -2.74
CA VAL A 189 1.96 5.07 -4.14
C VAL A 189 1.52 3.61 -4.20
N LEU A 190 1.97 2.74 -3.29
CA LEU A 190 1.48 1.35 -3.21
C LEU A 190 -0.04 1.31 -3.00
N ARG A 191 -0.55 2.12 -2.07
CA ARG A 191 -2.00 2.25 -1.87
C ARG A 191 -2.72 2.81 -3.11
N HIS A 192 -2.12 3.78 -3.77
CA HIS A 192 -2.68 4.35 -5.00
C HIS A 192 -2.70 3.31 -6.13
N THR A 193 -1.63 2.52 -6.26
CA THR A 193 -1.53 1.41 -7.21
C THR A 193 -2.62 0.37 -6.95
N PHE A 194 -2.78 -0.08 -5.70
CA PHE A 194 -3.85 -1.00 -5.31
C PHE A 194 -5.24 -0.46 -5.69
N ALA A 195 -5.53 0.79 -5.34
CA ALA A 195 -6.79 1.43 -5.68
C ALA A 195 -7.03 1.47 -7.20
N THR A 196 -5.98 1.75 -7.99
CA THR A 196 -6.04 1.75 -9.45
C THR A 196 -6.32 0.34 -9.98
N ARG A 197 -5.65 -0.71 -9.45
CA ARG A 197 -5.91 -2.11 -9.84
C ARG A 197 -7.34 -2.55 -9.53
N MET A 198 -7.87 -2.18 -8.35
CA MET A 198 -9.28 -2.44 -8.03
C MET A 198 -10.24 -1.78 -9.02
N CYS A 199 -9.95 -0.55 -9.44
CA CYS A 199 -10.76 0.13 -10.46
C CYS A 199 -10.62 -0.54 -11.83
N GLU A 200 -9.41 -0.89 -12.25
CA GLU A 200 -9.12 -1.57 -13.51
C GLU A 200 -9.74 -2.96 -13.60
N SER A 201 -9.89 -3.66 -12.47
CA SER A 201 -10.57 -4.96 -12.41
C SER A 201 -12.10 -4.87 -12.54
N GLY A 202 -12.67 -3.65 -12.60
CA GLY A 202 -14.11 -3.44 -12.75
C GLY A 202 -14.91 -3.56 -11.45
N LEU A 203 -14.26 -3.54 -10.30
CA LEU A 203 -14.95 -3.60 -9.01
C LEU A 203 -15.86 -2.37 -8.80
N ASN A 204 -16.98 -2.60 -8.15
CA ASN A 204 -17.93 -1.54 -7.83
C ASN A 204 -17.25 -0.45 -6.98
N VAL A 205 -17.48 0.82 -7.34
CA VAL A 205 -16.88 1.99 -6.64
C VAL A 205 -17.17 1.99 -5.13
N LYS A 206 -18.32 1.46 -4.69
CA LYS A 206 -18.65 1.35 -3.27
C LYS A 206 -17.80 0.32 -2.54
N VAL A 207 -17.46 -0.78 -3.21
CA VAL A 207 -16.54 -1.81 -2.68
C VAL A 207 -15.15 -1.21 -2.54
N VAL A 208 -14.65 -0.54 -3.58
CA VAL A 208 -13.35 0.14 -3.55
C VAL A 208 -13.30 1.20 -2.44
N GLN A 209 -14.35 2.03 -2.32
CA GLN A 209 -14.48 3.02 -1.26
C GLN A 209 -14.41 2.38 0.13
N SER A 210 -15.15 1.28 0.35
CA SER A 210 -15.22 0.57 1.62
C SER A 210 -13.85 -0.02 2.02
N VAL A 211 -13.20 -0.76 1.12
CA VAL A 211 -11.90 -1.39 1.36
C VAL A 211 -10.82 -0.33 1.66
N LEU A 212 -10.82 0.77 0.90
CA LEU A 212 -9.87 1.86 1.12
C LEU A 212 -10.21 2.71 2.36
N GLY A 213 -11.44 2.68 2.86
CA GLY A 213 -11.87 3.53 3.97
C GLY A 213 -11.84 5.02 3.61
N HIS A 214 -12.33 5.37 2.41
CA HIS A 214 -12.49 6.76 1.99
C HIS A 214 -13.82 7.30 2.53
N ALA A 215 -13.75 8.34 3.35
CA ALA A 215 -14.94 9.00 3.90
C ALA A 215 -15.80 9.64 2.79
N ASP A 216 -15.14 10.20 1.76
CA ASP A 216 -15.77 10.79 0.59
C ASP A 216 -15.54 9.92 -0.65
N VAL A 217 -16.64 9.60 -1.34
CA VAL A 217 -16.63 8.85 -2.60
C VAL A 217 -15.87 9.59 -3.71
N THR A 218 -15.82 10.91 -3.66
CA THR A 218 -15.11 11.75 -4.64
C THR A 218 -13.64 11.37 -4.74
N THR A 219 -13.00 11.03 -3.61
CA THR A 219 -11.62 10.54 -3.58
C THR A 219 -11.45 9.24 -4.37
N THR A 220 -12.43 8.33 -4.29
CA THR A 220 -12.42 7.08 -5.05
C THR A 220 -12.72 7.35 -6.53
N LEU A 221 -13.69 8.21 -6.84
CA LEU A 221 -14.04 8.57 -8.20
C LEU A 221 -12.90 9.25 -8.97
N GLN A 222 -12.05 10.03 -8.31
CA GLN A 222 -10.86 10.62 -8.93
C GLN A 222 -9.90 9.55 -9.48
N ILE A 223 -9.84 8.38 -8.86
CA ILE A 223 -9.03 7.26 -9.36
C ILE A 223 -9.66 6.68 -10.64
N TYR A 224 -10.99 6.52 -10.68
CA TYR A 224 -11.71 6.08 -11.87
C TYR A 224 -11.56 7.03 -13.07
N VAL A 225 -11.43 8.33 -12.83
CA VAL A 225 -11.24 9.33 -13.92
C VAL A 225 -9.91 9.13 -14.64
N THR A 226 -8.88 8.59 -13.95
CA THR A 226 -7.56 8.32 -14.53
C THR A 226 -7.48 6.98 -15.27
N VAL A 227 -8.58 6.20 -15.24
CA VAL A 227 -8.64 4.86 -15.85
C VAL A 227 -8.57 4.94 -17.38
N SER A 228 -7.82 4.00 -17.96
CA SER A 228 -7.44 3.97 -19.37
C SER A 228 -8.63 3.90 -20.35
N ASN A 229 -8.42 4.36 -21.59
CA ASN A 229 -9.39 4.23 -22.68
C ASN A 229 -9.75 2.76 -23.00
N GLU A 230 -8.88 1.82 -22.66
CA GLU A 230 -9.10 0.37 -22.81
C GLU A 230 -10.18 -0.15 -21.87
N MET A 231 -10.22 0.33 -20.62
CA MET A 231 -11.31 -0.01 -19.71
C MET A 231 -12.64 0.54 -20.21
N LYS A 232 -12.68 1.78 -20.71
CA LYS A 232 -13.90 2.34 -21.30
C LYS A 232 -14.42 1.48 -22.46
N LYS A 233 -13.52 1.01 -23.34
CA LYS A 233 -13.87 0.11 -24.44
C LYS A 233 -14.42 -1.22 -23.91
N ARG A 234 -13.79 -1.80 -22.89
CA ARG A 234 -14.24 -3.06 -22.26
C ARG A 234 -15.65 -2.91 -21.66
N GLU A 235 -15.88 -1.86 -20.90
CA GLU A 235 -17.17 -1.60 -20.27
C GLU A 235 -18.28 -1.39 -21.31
N ILE A 236 -18.02 -0.67 -22.41
CA ILE A 236 -18.97 -0.49 -23.51
C ILE A 236 -19.26 -1.82 -24.22
N LEU A 237 -18.27 -2.69 -24.40
CA LEU A 237 -18.48 -4.03 -24.96
C LEU A 237 -19.35 -4.89 -24.04
N THR A 238 -19.11 -4.84 -22.73
CA THR A 238 -19.93 -5.54 -21.73
C THR A 238 -21.38 -5.06 -21.76
N TYR A 239 -21.60 -3.75 -21.83
CA TYR A 239 -22.91 -3.15 -21.99
C TYR A 239 -23.61 -3.57 -23.29
N SER A 240 -22.89 -3.56 -24.41
CA SER A 240 -23.39 -4.01 -25.71
C SER A 240 -23.84 -5.47 -25.70
N ASN A 241 -23.05 -6.34 -25.05
CA ASN A 241 -23.40 -7.74 -24.88
C ASN A 241 -24.64 -7.93 -23.99
N TYR A 242 -24.73 -7.19 -22.89
CA TYR A 242 -25.92 -7.20 -22.01
C TYR A 242 -27.21 -6.84 -22.78
N ILE A 243 -27.18 -5.78 -23.60
CA ILE A 243 -28.34 -5.42 -24.40
C ILE A 243 -28.71 -6.52 -25.39
N ARG A 244 -27.72 -7.18 -25.98
CA ARG A 244 -27.96 -8.22 -27.01
C ARG A 244 -28.45 -9.53 -26.41
N THR A 245 -27.96 -9.92 -25.23
CA THR A 245 -28.25 -11.23 -24.65
C THR A 245 -29.23 -11.20 -23.47
N GLY A 246 -29.47 -10.01 -22.88
CA GLY A 246 -30.24 -9.87 -21.64
C GLY A 246 -29.50 -10.39 -20.40
N GLU A 247 -28.30 -10.92 -20.54
CA GLU A 247 -27.53 -11.53 -19.46
C GLU A 247 -26.27 -10.71 -19.17
N ARG A 248 -26.03 -10.40 -17.89
CA ARG A 248 -24.71 -9.96 -17.44
C ARG A 248 -23.78 -11.17 -17.44
N GLN A 249 -22.78 -11.18 -18.30
CA GLN A 249 -21.65 -12.07 -18.11
C GLN A 249 -20.93 -11.66 -16.83
N VAL A 250 -21.20 -12.39 -15.75
CA VAL A 250 -20.36 -12.38 -14.56
C VAL A 250 -19.06 -13.06 -15.01
N GLN A 251 -18.02 -12.28 -15.24
CA GLN A 251 -16.70 -12.85 -15.43
C GLN A 251 -16.35 -13.57 -14.13
N ASN A 252 -16.35 -14.89 -14.20
CA ASN A 252 -15.77 -15.73 -13.15
C ASN A 252 -14.30 -15.33 -13.01
N ILE A 253 -13.97 -14.78 -11.86
CA ILE A 253 -12.63 -14.52 -11.36
C ILE A 253 -12.02 -15.85 -10.94
#